data_8b090a8971042c92b4c32de3d4daa9ff
#
_entry.id   8b090a8971042c92b4c32de3d4daa9ff
#
_cell.length_a   1.000
_cell.length_b   1.000
_cell.length_c   1.000
_cell.angle_alpha   90.00
_cell.angle_beta   90.00
_cell.angle_gamma   90.00
#
_symmetry.space_group_name_H-M   'P 1'
#
loop_
_entity.id
_entity.type
_entity.pdbx_description
1 polymer ?
#
loop_
_entity_poly.entity_id
_entity_poly.type
_entity_poly.pdbx_seq_one_letter_code
_entity_poly.pdbx_strand_id
1 'polypeptide(L)'
;HPHPHPITAAKEVAGSFIADRYGDRIGLVAFAGEAFTQSPLTTDQGTLQTLLARIRSGLLEDGTAIGNGLATAINRLRESEAKSKVIILLTDGVNNRGEIAPQTAAEIAKAQGIRVYTIGVGTEGMAPYPAVDIYGTPTGGTVMAKVEIDEKTLRSIAEQTGGQYFRATDKAKLKAIYDQINQLEKSKVEVTEHVTYHEQFLLWALAGLGLLVLEFLFSNLVLKRIP
;
A
#
# COMPACT_ATOMS: atom_id res chain seq x y z
N HIS A 1 -27.36 -1.16 20.41
CA HIS A 1 -26.94 -0.71 19.08
C HIS A 1 -26.25 -1.89 18.41
N PRO A 2 -26.67 -2.34 17.21
CA PRO A 2 -25.93 -3.34 16.47
C PRO A 2 -24.54 -2.75 16.17
N HIS A 3 -23.49 -3.44 16.58
CA HIS A 3 -22.13 -3.08 16.17
C HIS A 3 -22.07 -3.13 14.64
N PRO A 4 -21.60 -2.07 13.97
CA PRO A 4 -21.49 -2.09 12.52
C PRO A 4 -20.58 -3.25 12.13
N HIS A 5 -20.97 -4.01 11.12
CA HIS A 5 -20.17 -5.10 10.57
C HIS A 5 -18.74 -4.61 10.31
N PRO A 6 -17.70 -5.39 10.64
CA PRO A 6 -16.30 -4.97 10.46
C PRO A 6 -16.01 -4.39 9.09
N ILE A 7 -16.61 -4.95 8.03
CA ILE A 7 -16.46 -4.46 6.65
C ILE A 7 -17.05 -3.04 6.47
N THR A 8 -18.11 -2.68 7.18
CA THR A 8 -18.72 -1.34 7.06
C THR A 8 -17.79 -0.27 7.65
N ALA A 9 -17.23 -0.53 8.83
CA ALA A 9 -16.26 0.37 9.47
C ALA A 9 -15.00 0.51 8.61
N ALA A 10 -14.51 -0.60 8.04
CA ALA A 10 -13.35 -0.61 7.16
C ALA A 10 -13.59 0.24 5.89
N LYS A 11 -14.77 0.11 5.27
CA LYS A 11 -15.16 0.91 4.09
C LYS A 11 -15.23 2.41 4.38
N GLU A 12 -15.81 2.80 5.50
CA GLU A 12 -15.92 4.21 5.88
C GLU A 12 -14.55 4.84 6.11
N VAL A 13 -13.65 4.13 6.80
CA VAL A 13 -12.29 4.62 7.06
C VAL A 13 -11.46 4.65 5.79
N ALA A 14 -11.52 3.60 4.96
CA ALA A 14 -10.85 3.57 3.67
C ALA A 14 -11.37 4.68 2.74
N GLY A 15 -12.68 4.95 2.75
CA GLY A 15 -13.28 6.05 2.00
C GLY A 15 -12.75 7.42 2.42
N SER A 16 -12.61 7.67 3.73
CA SER A 16 -12.01 8.90 4.24
C SER A 16 -10.54 9.02 3.83
N PHE A 17 -9.77 7.93 3.94
CA PHE A 17 -8.37 7.89 3.51
C PHE A 17 -8.22 8.21 2.02
N ILE A 18 -9.07 7.63 1.15
CA ILE A 18 -9.06 7.92 -0.29
C ILE A 18 -9.34 9.40 -0.54
N ALA A 19 -10.32 9.99 0.16
CA ALA A 19 -10.69 11.39 0.00
C ALA A 19 -9.56 12.37 0.35
N ASP A 20 -8.67 12.00 1.27
CA ASP A 20 -7.52 12.81 1.69
C ASP A 20 -6.28 12.67 0.77
N ARG A 21 -6.35 11.83 -0.28
CA ARG A 21 -5.23 11.48 -1.16
C ARG A 21 -5.36 12.08 -2.56
N TYR A 22 -5.27 13.40 -2.65
CA TYR A 22 -5.26 14.10 -3.94
C TYR A 22 -3.99 13.82 -4.73
N GLY A 23 -4.15 13.40 -5.98
CA GLY A 23 -3.04 13.14 -6.89
C GLY A 23 -2.46 11.72 -6.81
N ASP A 24 -2.77 10.95 -5.78
CA ASP A 24 -2.35 9.55 -5.68
C ASP A 24 -3.19 8.67 -6.62
N ARG A 25 -2.53 7.70 -7.26
CA ARG A 25 -3.23 6.64 -8.01
C ARG A 25 -3.56 5.49 -7.08
N ILE A 26 -4.84 5.27 -6.84
CA ILE A 26 -5.34 4.25 -5.91
C ILE A 26 -6.10 3.19 -6.69
N GLY A 27 -5.91 1.93 -6.35
CA GLY A 27 -6.70 0.81 -6.82
C GLY A 27 -7.35 0.08 -5.65
N LEU A 28 -8.39 -0.71 -5.95
CA LEU A 28 -9.11 -1.51 -4.97
C LEU A 28 -9.09 -2.98 -5.39
N VAL A 29 -8.67 -3.83 -4.48
CA VAL A 29 -8.75 -5.29 -4.60
C VAL A 29 -9.62 -5.80 -3.47
N ALA A 30 -10.63 -6.57 -3.80
CA ALA A 30 -11.43 -7.30 -2.83
C ALA A 30 -11.02 -8.78 -2.86
N PHE A 31 -10.97 -9.41 -1.68
CA PHE A 31 -10.67 -10.83 -1.57
C PHE A 31 -11.46 -11.47 -0.44
N ALA A 32 -11.74 -12.74 -0.63
CA ALA A 32 -12.33 -13.69 0.31
C ALA A 32 -11.75 -15.07 0.01
N GLY A 33 -12.51 -16.08 -0.37
CA GLY A 33 -11.99 -17.35 -0.89
C GLY A 33 -11.19 -17.21 -2.19
N GLU A 34 -11.48 -16.16 -2.95
CA GLU A 34 -10.77 -15.72 -4.16
C GLU A 34 -10.48 -14.22 -4.11
N ALA A 35 -9.79 -13.68 -5.13
CA ALA A 35 -9.46 -12.27 -5.20
C ALA A 35 -9.78 -11.67 -6.56
N PHE A 36 -10.29 -10.43 -6.58
CA PHE A 36 -10.54 -9.70 -7.82
C PHE A 36 -10.26 -8.21 -7.71
N THR A 37 -9.97 -7.59 -8.84
CA THR A 37 -9.77 -6.15 -8.92
C THR A 37 -11.11 -5.43 -8.97
N GLN A 38 -11.48 -4.74 -7.90
CA GLN A 38 -12.69 -3.91 -7.84
C GLN A 38 -12.52 -2.59 -8.59
N SER A 39 -11.31 -2.02 -8.53
CA SER A 39 -10.91 -0.85 -9.32
C SER A 39 -9.44 -0.95 -9.71
N PRO A 40 -9.08 -0.70 -10.98
CA PRO A 40 -7.70 -0.48 -11.37
C PRO A 40 -7.15 0.80 -10.72
N LEU A 41 -5.85 1.06 -10.88
CA LEU A 41 -5.22 2.30 -10.41
C LEU A 41 -5.81 3.52 -11.13
N THR A 42 -6.40 4.43 -10.37
CA THR A 42 -7.00 5.68 -10.88
C THR A 42 -6.79 6.83 -9.89
N THR A 43 -6.84 8.05 -10.40
CA THR A 43 -6.89 9.29 -9.61
C THR A 43 -8.34 9.78 -9.40
N ASP A 44 -9.32 9.13 -10.02
CA ASP A 44 -10.74 9.45 -9.88
C ASP A 44 -11.30 8.95 -8.55
N GLN A 45 -11.25 9.82 -7.54
CA GLN A 45 -11.74 9.52 -6.20
C GLN A 45 -13.24 9.25 -6.16
N GLY A 46 -14.05 9.90 -7.03
CA GLY A 46 -15.49 9.69 -7.09
C GLY A 46 -15.84 8.28 -7.54
N THR A 47 -15.17 7.79 -8.58
CA THR A 47 -15.30 6.40 -9.03
C THR A 47 -14.84 5.43 -7.96
N LEU A 48 -13.70 5.69 -7.29
CA LEU A 48 -13.20 4.84 -6.20
C LEU A 48 -14.20 4.73 -5.05
N GLN A 49 -14.76 5.85 -4.59
CA GLN A 49 -15.79 5.87 -3.54
C GLN A 49 -17.02 5.04 -3.92
N THR A 50 -17.48 5.20 -5.16
CA THR A 50 -18.61 4.43 -5.68
C THR A 50 -18.33 2.93 -5.70
N LEU A 51 -17.15 2.52 -6.16
CA LEU A 51 -16.75 1.12 -6.24
C LEU A 51 -16.48 0.52 -4.85
N LEU A 52 -15.89 1.29 -3.92
CA LEU A 52 -15.72 0.90 -2.53
C LEU A 52 -17.08 0.63 -1.85
N ALA A 53 -18.07 1.48 -2.11
CA ALA A 53 -19.42 1.31 -1.55
C ALA A 53 -20.09 0.01 -2.00
N ARG A 54 -19.76 -0.50 -3.20
CA ARG A 54 -20.32 -1.75 -3.76
C ARG A 54 -19.74 -3.02 -3.13
N ILE A 55 -18.60 -2.96 -2.46
CA ILE A 55 -18.03 -4.11 -1.77
C ILE A 55 -18.96 -4.51 -0.62
N ARG A 56 -19.34 -5.76 -0.54
CA ARG A 56 -20.22 -6.31 0.51
C ARG A 56 -19.90 -7.78 0.76
N SER A 57 -20.22 -8.26 1.95
CA SER A 57 -20.11 -9.68 2.29
C SER A 57 -20.98 -10.53 1.36
N GLY A 58 -20.53 -11.73 1.02
CA GLY A 58 -21.23 -12.65 0.12
C GLY A 58 -21.06 -12.31 -1.37
N LEU A 59 -20.17 -11.39 -1.73
CA LEU A 59 -19.83 -11.09 -3.14
C LEU A 59 -18.92 -12.17 -3.74
N LEU A 60 -18.09 -12.80 -2.92
CA LEU A 60 -17.12 -13.84 -3.26
C LEU A 60 -17.41 -15.09 -2.42
N GLU A 61 -16.85 -16.22 -2.85
CA GLU A 61 -16.88 -17.46 -2.07
C GLU A 61 -16.28 -17.25 -0.67
N ASP A 62 -16.84 -17.97 0.31
CA ASP A 62 -16.37 -17.90 1.69
C ASP A 62 -14.92 -18.39 1.83
N GLY A 63 -14.18 -17.71 2.68
CA GLY A 63 -12.79 -17.99 2.96
C GLY A 63 -11.94 -16.74 2.97
N THR A 64 -10.63 -16.93 3.17
CA THR A 64 -9.65 -15.83 3.24
C THR A 64 -8.39 -16.22 2.47
N ALA A 65 -8.24 -15.72 1.25
CA ALA A 65 -7.12 -15.97 0.35
C ALA A 65 -6.16 -14.77 0.34
N ILE A 66 -5.44 -14.54 1.46
CA ILE A 66 -4.53 -13.39 1.64
C ILE A 66 -3.48 -13.35 0.52
N GLY A 67 -2.87 -14.49 0.19
CA GLY A 67 -1.84 -14.57 -0.84
C GLY A 67 -2.34 -14.19 -2.22
N ASN A 68 -3.56 -14.63 -2.61
CA ASN A 68 -4.17 -14.25 -3.88
C ASN A 68 -4.55 -12.76 -3.91
N GLY A 69 -5.08 -12.22 -2.81
CA GLY A 69 -5.39 -10.79 -2.66
C GLY A 69 -4.13 -9.94 -2.85
N LEU A 70 -3.06 -10.31 -2.18
CA LEU A 70 -1.79 -9.63 -2.26
C LEU A 70 -1.17 -9.73 -3.68
N ALA A 71 -1.15 -10.91 -4.28
CA ALA A 71 -0.65 -11.12 -5.64
C ALA A 71 -1.44 -10.31 -6.68
N THR A 72 -2.78 -10.23 -6.54
CA THR A 72 -3.63 -9.41 -7.39
C THR A 72 -3.28 -7.93 -7.26
N ALA A 73 -3.07 -7.42 -6.05
CA ALA A 73 -2.68 -6.03 -5.81
C ALA A 73 -1.26 -5.73 -6.37
N ILE A 74 -0.31 -6.63 -6.17
CA ILE A 74 1.05 -6.53 -6.73
C ILE A 74 0.99 -6.42 -8.26
N ASN A 75 0.19 -7.25 -8.91
CA ASN A 75 0.05 -7.23 -10.36
C ASN A 75 -0.51 -5.90 -10.87
N ARG A 76 -1.41 -5.23 -10.13
CA ARG A 76 -1.91 -3.88 -10.47
C ARG A 76 -0.84 -2.80 -10.31
N LEU A 77 0.10 -2.96 -9.37
CA LEU A 77 1.19 -2.00 -9.13
C LEU A 77 2.41 -2.23 -10.01
N ARG A 78 2.55 -3.41 -10.60
CA ARG A 78 3.75 -3.80 -11.37
C ARG A 78 4.07 -2.81 -12.49
N GLU A 79 3.07 -2.38 -13.24
CA GLU A 79 3.22 -1.47 -14.38
C GLU A 79 3.19 0.01 -13.99
N SER A 80 3.07 0.32 -12.70
CA SER A 80 3.08 1.70 -12.23
C SER A 80 4.52 2.24 -12.22
N GLU A 81 4.72 3.43 -12.75
CA GLU A 81 5.99 4.18 -12.72
C GLU A 81 6.13 5.03 -11.45
N ALA A 82 5.22 4.89 -10.48
CA ALA A 82 5.27 5.65 -9.25
C ALA A 82 6.55 5.37 -8.46
N LYS A 83 7.17 6.42 -7.91
CA LYS A 83 8.37 6.33 -7.07
C LYS A 83 8.13 5.53 -5.77
N SER A 84 6.94 5.61 -5.21
CA SER A 84 6.51 4.82 -4.05
C SER A 84 5.32 3.95 -4.42
N LYS A 85 5.42 2.65 -4.12
CA LYS A 85 4.38 1.65 -4.34
C LYS A 85 4.02 1.03 -2.99
N VAL A 86 2.75 1.17 -2.61
CA VAL A 86 2.26 0.76 -1.29
C VAL A 86 1.00 -0.07 -1.43
N ILE A 87 0.91 -1.14 -0.64
CA ILE A 87 -0.31 -1.92 -0.45
C ILE A 87 -0.72 -1.80 1.02
N ILE A 88 -2.00 -1.54 1.27
CA ILE A 88 -2.62 -1.64 2.59
C ILE A 88 -3.54 -2.86 2.56
N LEU A 89 -3.15 -3.91 3.26
CA LEU A 89 -3.87 -5.17 3.36
C LEU A 89 -4.69 -5.18 4.65
N LEU A 90 -6.02 -5.25 4.53
CA LEU A 90 -6.94 -5.43 5.66
C LEU A 90 -7.52 -6.83 5.66
N THR A 91 -7.51 -7.49 6.81
CA THR A 91 -8.18 -8.79 7.00
C THR A 91 -8.63 -8.95 8.45
N ASP A 92 -9.71 -9.69 8.65
CA ASP A 92 -10.23 -10.13 9.95
C ASP A 92 -10.08 -11.65 10.15
N GLY A 93 -9.52 -12.37 9.15
CA GLY A 93 -9.42 -13.81 9.13
C GLY A 93 -8.00 -14.37 9.05
N VAL A 94 -7.95 -15.69 9.12
CA VAL A 94 -6.75 -16.52 8.90
C VAL A 94 -6.73 -16.98 7.47
N ASN A 95 -5.54 -16.99 6.84
CA ASN A 95 -5.40 -17.51 5.47
C ASN A 95 -5.76 -19.00 5.42
N ASN A 96 -6.86 -19.31 4.77
CA ASN A 96 -7.40 -20.69 4.66
C ASN A 96 -7.77 -21.09 3.24
N ARG A 97 -7.58 -20.20 2.27
CA ARG A 97 -7.88 -20.39 0.85
C ARG A 97 -6.80 -19.77 -0.03
N GLY A 98 -6.89 -20.02 -1.33
CA GLY A 98 -6.01 -19.48 -2.35
C GLY A 98 -4.87 -20.42 -2.72
N GLU A 99 -4.37 -20.26 -3.94
CA GLU A 99 -3.26 -21.06 -4.49
C GLU A 99 -1.90 -20.48 -4.17
N ILE A 100 -1.85 -19.16 -3.87
CA ILE A 100 -0.61 -18.45 -3.59
C ILE A 100 -0.43 -18.33 -2.08
N ALA A 101 0.69 -18.82 -1.56
CA ALA A 101 1.03 -18.62 -0.16
C ALA A 101 1.29 -17.13 0.13
N PRO A 102 0.81 -16.59 1.27
CA PRO A 102 1.04 -15.19 1.64
C PRO A 102 2.52 -14.79 1.64
N GLN A 103 3.41 -15.68 2.09
CA GLN A 103 4.85 -15.45 2.10
C GLN A 103 5.44 -15.31 0.70
N THR A 104 5.01 -16.16 -0.24
CA THR A 104 5.44 -16.07 -1.65
C THR A 104 5.01 -14.74 -2.27
N ALA A 105 3.77 -14.30 -1.99
CA ALA A 105 3.31 -12.99 -2.44
C ALA A 105 4.12 -11.85 -1.82
N ALA A 106 4.51 -11.94 -0.54
CA ALA A 106 5.37 -10.95 0.12
C ALA A 106 6.78 -10.89 -0.50
N GLU A 107 7.36 -12.05 -0.85
CA GLU A 107 8.65 -12.10 -1.56
C GLU A 107 8.59 -11.38 -2.92
N ILE A 108 7.51 -11.59 -3.68
CA ILE A 108 7.28 -10.90 -4.96
C ILE A 108 7.13 -9.39 -4.73
N ALA A 109 6.35 -8.96 -3.72
CA ALA A 109 6.20 -7.56 -3.37
C ALA A 109 7.55 -6.91 -3.05
N LYS A 110 8.37 -7.57 -2.21
CA LYS A 110 9.72 -7.12 -1.87
C LYS A 110 10.62 -7.00 -3.11
N ALA A 111 10.62 -8.00 -3.98
CA ALA A 111 11.42 -7.98 -5.21
C ALA A 111 11.02 -6.84 -6.17
N GLN A 112 9.77 -6.39 -6.12
CA GLN A 112 9.27 -5.26 -6.91
C GLN A 112 9.32 -3.91 -6.19
N GLY A 113 9.93 -3.85 -5.00
CA GLY A 113 10.01 -2.62 -4.21
C GLY A 113 8.66 -2.13 -3.69
N ILE A 114 7.67 -3.02 -3.59
CA ILE A 114 6.33 -2.71 -3.09
C ILE A 114 6.30 -2.93 -1.58
N ARG A 115 5.90 -1.90 -0.85
CA ARG A 115 5.76 -1.94 0.61
C ARG A 115 4.35 -2.37 0.99
N VAL A 116 4.23 -3.28 1.96
CA VAL A 116 2.94 -3.79 2.40
C VAL A 116 2.72 -3.46 3.87
N TYR A 117 1.71 -2.64 4.15
CA TYR A 117 1.17 -2.46 5.50
C TYR A 117 0.05 -3.46 5.70
N THR A 118 0.07 -4.16 6.82
CA THR A 118 -0.95 -5.16 7.14
C THR A 118 -1.75 -4.73 8.37
N ILE A 119 -3.06 -4.84 8.29
CA ILE A 119 -3.98 -4.45 9.36
C ILE A 119 -4.89 -5.64 9.69
N GLY A 120 -4.71 -6.21 10.86
CA GLY A 120 -5.66 -7.17 11.43
C GLY A 120 -6.84 -6.43 12.06
N VAL A 121 -8.06 -6.66 11.59
CA VAL A 121 -9.27 -5.99 12.06
C VAL A 121 -10.09 -6.92 12.95
N GLY A 122 -10.48 -6.45 14.11
CA GLY A 122 -11.34 -7.20 15.04
C GLY A 122 -10.73 -7.41 16.42
N THR A 123 -11.53 -7.92 17.34
CA THR A 123 -11.10 -8.29 18.68
C THR A 123 -10.85 -9.79 18.74
N GLU A 124 -9.83 -10.22 19.45
CA GLU A 124 -9.70 -11.64 19.80
C GLU A 124 -10.83 -12.03 20.75
N GLY A 125 -11.39 -13.19 20.54
CA GLY A 125 -12.43 -13.69 21.40
C GLY A 125 -13.42 -14.62 20.70
N MET A 126 -14.53 -14.88 21.39
CA MET A 126 -15.63 -15.66 20.85
C MET A 126 -16.63 -14.71 20.16
N ALA A 127 -16.91 -14.94 18.89
CA ALA A 127 -17.95 -14.22 18.15
C ALA A 127 -19.10 -15.16 17.79
N PRO A 128 -20.34 -14.66 17.74
CA PRO A 128 -21.47 -15.45 17.31
C PRO A 128 -21.42 -15.64 15.78
N TYR A 129 -21.32 -16.89 15.36
CA TYR A 129 -21.41 -17.31 13.96
C TYR A 129 -22.74 -18.05 13.71
N PRO A 130 -23.35 -17.93 12.53
CA PRO A 130 -24.51 -18.75 12.17
C PRO A 130 -24.17 -20.24 12.33
N ALA A 131 -24.99 -20.96 13.07
CA ALA A 131 -24.86 -22.41 13.14
C ALA A 131 -25.28 -23.02 11.79
N VAL A 132 -24.42 -23.85 11.23
CA VAL A 132 -24.69 -24.60 9.99
C VAL A 132 -24.74 -26.10 10.30
N ASP A 133 -25.54 -26.84 9.54
CA ASP A 133 -25.55 -28.28 9.58
C ASP A 133 -24.32 -28.90 8.87
N ILE A 134 -24.25 -30.23 8.82
CA ILE A 134 -23.14 -30.96 8.18
C ILE A 134 -23.06 -30.73 6.65
N TYR A 135 -24.09 -30.14 6.07
CA TYR A 135 -24.15 -29.77 4.65
C TYR A 135 -23.91 -28.27 4.40
N GLY A 136 -23.59 -27.48 5.48
CA GLY A 136 -23.34 -26.04 5.37
C GLY A 136 -24.60 -25.18 5.37
N THR A 137 -25.80 -25.76 5.61
CA THR A 137 -27.07 -25.04 5.63
C THR A 137 -27.27 -24.32 6.96
N PRO A 138 -27.62 -23.02 6.99
CA PRO A 138 -27.92 -22.32 8.23
C PRO A 138 -29.07 -22.96 9.01
N THR A 139 -28.86 -23.35 10.25
CA THR A 139 -29.86 -23.97 11.11
C THR A 139 -30.70 -22.96 11.89
N GLY A 140 -30.48 -21.67 11.70
CA GLY A 140 -31.17 -20.59 12.43
C GLY A 140 -30.65 -20.35 13.85
N GLY A 141 -29.68 -21.16 14.30
CA GLY A 141 -28.97 -20.97 15.57
C GLY A 141 -27.69 -20.14 15.42
N THR A 142 -27.05 -19.83 16.56
CA THR A 142 -25.72 -19.20 16.61
C THR A 142 -24.79 -20.06 17.45
N VAL A 143 -23.58 -20.28 16.97
CA VAL A 143 -22.49 -20.89 17.74
C VAL A 143 -21.42 -19.84 18.01
N MET A 144 -20.86 -19.89 19.22
CA MET A 144 -19.72 -19.04 19.54
C MET A 144 -18.46 -19.66 18.94
N ALA A 145 -17.89 -19.01 17.94
CA ALA A 145 -16.65 -19.43 17.32
C ALA A 145 -15.51 -18.50 17.74
N LYS A 146 -14.33 -19.07 17.91
CA LYS A 146 -13.13 -18.29 18.22
C LYS A 146 -12.71 -17.51 16.98
N VAL A 147 -12.67 -16.19 17.08
CA VAL A 147 -12.10 -15.34 16.04
C VAL A 147 -10.59 -15.32 16.24
N GLU A 148 -9.89 -15.86 15.27
CA GLU A 148 -8.43 -15.80 15.23
C GLU A 148 -8.00 -14.94 14.05
N ILE A 149 -7.01 -14.09 14.30
CA ILE A 149 -6.32 -13.34 13.25
C ILE A 149 -4.91 -13.89 13.20
N ASP A 150 -4.46 -14.23 12.00
CA ASP A 150 -3.09 -14.73 11.80
C ASP A 150 -2.07 -13.58 11.85
N GLU A 151 -1.91 -13.03 13.06
CA GLU A 151 -0.94 -11.94 13.29
C GLU A 151 0.47 -12.31 12.87
N LYS A 152 0.86 -13.58 13.02
CA LYS A 152 2.21 -14.04 12.66
C LYS A 152 2.46 -13.87 11.16
N THR A 153 1.52 -14.32 10.34
CA THR A 153 1.59 -14.15 8.88
C THR A 153 1.57 -12.68 8.49
N LEU A 154 0.67 -11.88 9.08
CA LEU A 154 0.56 -10.45 8.78
C LEU A 154 1.82 -9.67 9.15
N ARG A 155 2.42 -9.94 10.31
CA ARG A 155 3.72 -9.36 10.71
C ARG A 155 4.83 -9.75 9.76
N SER A 156 4.91 -11.02 9.40
CA SER A 156 5.93 -11.52 8.47
C SER A 156 5.85 -10.83 7.09
N ILE A 157 4.64 -10.67 6.53
CA ILE A 157 4.44 -9.95 5.26
C ILE A 157 4.92 -8.49 5.37
N ALA A 158 4.52 -7.78 6.42
CA ALA A 158 4.87 -6.39 6.62
C ALA A 158 6.40 -6.21 6.78
N GLU A 159 7.03 -6.99 7.64
CA GLU A 159 8.47 -6.92 7.91
C GLU A 159 9.31 -7.23 6.67
N GLN A 160 8.95 -8.28 5.91
CA GLN A 160 9.67 -8.65 4.68
C GLN A 160 9.65 -7.56 3.61
N THR A 161 8.57 -6.77 3.55
CA THR A 161 8.37 -5.73 2.54
C THR A 161 8.74 -4.33 3.02
N GLY A 162 9.25 -4.20 4.26
CA GLY A 162 9.61 -2.91 4.85
C GLY A 162 8.41 -2.05 5.26
N GLY A 163 7.22 -2.66 5.39
CA GLY A 163 6.03 -2.08 5.98
C GLY A 163 5.92 -2.32 7.48
N GLN A 164 4.71 -2.22 8.01
CA GLN A 164 4.41 -2.42 9.43
C GLN A 164 3.06 -3.11 9.60
N TYR A 165 2.97 -3.99 10.61
CA TYR A 165 1.72 -4.59 11.05
C TYR A 165 1.01 -3.70 12.07
N PHE A 166 -0.32 -3.64 11.97
CA PHE A 166 -1.19 -2.94 12.91
C PHE A 166 -2.37 -3.83 13.33
N ARG A 167 -2.91 -3.56 14.51
CA ARG A 167 -4.13 -4.17 15.01
C ARG A 167 -5.20 -3.10 15.23
N ALA A 168 -6.33 -3.22 14.54
CA ALA A 168 -7.49 -2.35 14.70
C ALA A 168 -8.62 -3.09 15.43
N THR A 169 -8.94 -2.68 16.65
CA THR A 169 -10.03 -3.25 17.45
C THR A 169 -11.35 -2.54 17.26
N ASP A 170 -11.31 -1.32 16.74
CA ASP A 170 -12.45 -0.46 16.53
C ASP A 170 -12.19 0.55 15.40
N LYS A 171 -13.23 1.28 15.00
CA LYS A 171 -13.17 2.26 13.90
C LYS A 171 -12.21 3.42 14.18
N ALA A 172 -12.15 3.91 15.43
CA ALA A 172 -11.28 5.04 15.78
C ALA A 172 -9.80 4.64 15.67
N LYS A 173 -9.48 3.44 16.15
CA LYS A 173 -8.13 2.87 16.03
C LYS A 173 -7.74 2.61 14.57
N LEU A 174 -8.68 2.10 13.76
CA LEU A 174 -8.45 1.90 12.34
C LEU A 174 -8.14 3.23 11.64
N LYS A 175 -8.89 4.30 11.95
CA LYS A 175 -8.61 5.65 11.42
C LYS A 175 -7.21 6.13 11.82
N ALA A 176 -6.85 6.01 13.10
CA ALA A 176 -5.51 6.40 13.58
C ALA A 176 -4.38 5.64 12.88
N ILE A 177 -4.59 4.35 12.56
CA ILE A 177 -3.63 3.54 11.79
C ILE A 177 -3.45 4.08 10.37
N TYR A 178 -4.53 4.43 9.67
CA TYR A 178 -4.43 5.04 8.34
C TYR A 178 -3.71 6.40 8.38
N ASP A 179 -3.98 7.23 9.40
CA ASP A 179 -3.28 8.50 9.60
C ASP A 179 -1.77 8.27 9.85
N GLN A 180 -1.42 7.24 10.63
CA GLN A 180 -0.03 6.85 10.88
C GLN A 180 0.67 6.35 9.60
N ILE A 181 0.03 5.51 8.80
CA ILE A 181 0.56 5.04 7.51
C ILE A 181 0.80 6.24 6.58
N ASN A 182 -0.13 7.20 6.55
CA ASN A 182 0.01 8.43 5.78
C ASN A 182 1.26 9.22 6.17
N GLN A 183 1.52 9.38 7.45
CA GLN A 183 2.72 10.06 7.96
C GLN A 183 4.00 9.31 7.59
N LEU A 184 4.01 7.98 7.77
CA LEU A 184 5.17 7.13 7.44
C LEU A 184 5.54 7.22 5.95
N GLU A 185 4.55 7.27 5.06
CA GLU A 185 4.81 7.38 3.62
C GLU A 185 5.27 8.77 3.21
N LYS A 186 4.69 9.84 3.76
CA LYS A 186 5.14 11.22 3.52
C LYS A 186 6.59 11.41 3.94
N SER A 187 6.97 10.99 5.14
CA SER A 187 8.34 11.11 5.66
C SER A 187 9.37 10.40 4.78
N LYS A 188 9.01 9.22 4.22
CA LYS A 188 9.92 8.46 3.35
C LYS A 188 10.10 9.10 1.98
N VAL A 189 9.07 9.73 1.43
CA VAL A 189 9.17 10.46 0.16
C VAL A 189 10.07 11.69 0.31
N GLU A 190 9.92 12.46 1.38
CA GLU A 190 10.76 13.64 1.67
C GLU A 190 12.24 13.29 1.80
N VAL A 191 12.57 12.18 2.47
CA VAL A 191 13.98 11.73 2.62
C VAL A 191 14.58 11.33 1.26
N THR A 192 13.78 10.79 0.35
CA THR A 192 14.26 10.35 -0.97
C THR A 192 14.46 11.54 -1.93
N GLU A 193 13.77 12.65 -1.71
CA GLU A 193 13.91 13.87 -2.54
C GLU A 193 15.11 14.76 -2.16
N HIS A 194 15.75 14.53 -1.02
CA HIS A 194 16.98 15.22 -0.63
C HIS A 194 18.23 14.62 -1.33
N VAL A 195 18.20 14.51 -2.64
CA VAL A 195 19.41 14.33 -3.43
C VAL A 195 20.09 15.68 -3.51
N THR A 196 21.10 15.89 -2.67
CA THR A 196 21.98 17.05 -2.76
C THR A 196 22.77 16.95 -4.07
N TYR A 197 22.31 17.63 -5.09
CA TYR A 197 23.13 17.85 -6.28
C TYR A 197 24.28 18.76 -5.87
N HIS A 198 25.47 18.20 -5.70
CA HIS A 198 26.70 19.01 -5.68
C HIS A 198 26.90 19.53 -7.10
N GLU A 199 26.44 20.75 -7.34
CA GLU A 199 26.69 21.43 -8.60
C GLU A 199 28.20 21.70 -8.71
N GLN A 200 28.91 20.91 -9.48
CA GLN A 200 30.30 21.15 -9.83
C GLN A 200 30.45 22.17 -10.99
N PHE A 201 29.37 22.82 -11.36
CA PHE A 201 29.34 23.82 -12.45
C PHE A 201 30.35 24.92 -12.25
N LEU A 202 30.53 25.41 -11.02
CA LEU A 202 31.42 26.53 -10.72
C LEU A 202 32.89 26.22 -11.07
N LEU A 203 33.35 25.00 -10.83
CA LEU A 203 34.72 24.55 -11.14
C LEU A 203 34.98 24.54 -12.65
N TRP A 204 34.05 24.03 -13.43
CA TRP A 204 34.15 24.00 -14.88
C TRP A 204 33.98 25.39 -15.52
N ALA A 205 33.12 26.25 -14.96
CA ALA A 205 32.95 27.63 -15.39
C ALA A 205 34.20 28.45 -15.15
N LEU A 206 34.86 28.32 -13.99
CA LEU A 206 36.12 28.98 -13.69
C LEU A 206 37.27 28.50 -14.55
N ALA A 207 37.35 27.21 -14.86
CA ALA A 207 38.33 26.65 -15.81
C ALA A 207 38.13 27.20 -17.25
N GLY A 208 36.89 27.27 -17.71
CA GLY A 208 36.56 27.90 -18.99
C GLY A 208 36.91 29.39 -19.07
N LEU A 209 36.59 30.13 -18.04
CA LEU A 209 36.92 31.55 -17.90
C LEU A 209 38.47 31.78 -17.91
N GLY A 210 39.20 30.92 -17.19
CA GLY A 210 40.66 30.94 -17.18
C GLY A 210 41.29 30.73 -18.55
N LEU A 211 40.74 29.80 -19.34
CA LEU A 211 41.19 29.58 -20.70
C LEU A 211 40.94 30.79 -21.65
N LEU A 212 39.77 31.42 -21.50
CA LEU A 212 39.46 32.64 -22.29
C LEU A 212 40.39 33.82 -21.94
N VAL A 213 40.72 33.99 -20.65
CA VAL A 213 41.68 35.02 -20.21
C VAL A 213 43.10 34.74 -20.77
N LEU A 214 43.53 33.47 -20.73
CA LEU A 214 44.81 33.06 -21.31
C LEU A 214 44.85 33.29 -22.82
N GLU A 215 43.82 32.97 -23.56
CA GLU A 215 43.72 33.24 -25.01
C GLU A 215 43.81 34.75 -25.29
N PHE A 216 43.10 35.58 -24.52
CA PHE A 216 43.12 37.02 -24.67
C PHE A 216 44.52 37.59 -24.40
N LEU A 217 45.20 37.13 -23.37
CA LEU A 217 46.58 37.57 -23.04
C LEU A 217 47.56 37.10 -24.10
N PHE A 218 47.46 35.89 -24.58
CA PHE A 218 48.34 35.38 -25.65
C PHE A 218 48.13 36.14 -26.97
N SER A 219 46.90 36.40 -27.35
CA SER A 219 46.55 37.15 -28.58
C SER A 219 47.06 38.59 -28.52
N ASN A 220 46.96 39.28 -27.39
CA ASN A 220 47.37 40.68 -27.27
C ASN A 220 48.86 40.92 -26.95
N LEU A 221 49.52 39.99 -26.21
CA LEU A 221 50.91 40.13 -25.82
C LEU A 221 51.93 39.50 -26.78
N VAL A 222 51.54 38.37 -27.39
CA VAL A 222 52.48 37.63 -28.28
C VAL A 222 52.22 37.91 -29.73
N LEU A 223 50.98 37.84 -30.24
CA LEU A 223 50.66 38.02 -31.67
C LEU A 223 50.71 39.48 -32.15
N LYS A 224 50.50 40.47 -31.28
CA LYS A 224 50.65 41.88 -31.64
C LYS A 224 52.09 42.35 -31.75
N ARG A 225 53.11 41.54 -31.44
CA ARG A 225 54.52 41.84 -31.58
C ARG A 225 55.20 41.28 -32.83
N ILE A 226 54.45 40.74 -33.77
CA ILE A 226 54.97 40.32 -35.07
C ILE A 226 54.55 41.38 -36.07
N PRO A 227 55.46 42.25 -36.57
CA PRO A 227 55.18 43.21 -37.62
C PRO A 227 54.97 42.53 -38.97
#